data_2d925251b27c47dcd3fd387a83798f78
#
_entry.id   2d925251b27c47dcd3fd387a83798f78
#
_cell.length_a   1.000
_cell.length_b   1.000
_cell.length_c   1.000
_cell.angle_alpha   90.00
_cell.angle_beta   90.00
_cell.angle_gamma   90.00
#
_symmetry.space_group_name_H-M   'P 1'
#
loop_
_entity.id
_entity.type
_entity.pdbx_description
1 polymer ?
#
loop_
_entity_poly.entity_id
_entity_poly.type
_entity_poly.pdbx_seq_one_letter_code
_entity_poly.pdbx_strand_id
1 'polypeptide(L)'
;MHNVVSVDGFIADGNDAVGPLHDWYFSGDTPITGGGDQRYDHSGGGSGFKVSRASAEYVRKMWDGIGVIVMGRNLFDLVNGWEGSPPTGDHVVVVSHRPKPEGWHPEASYHFVDDVAAAVVRAKELAGERDVAVNAGDVGAQILAAGLVDEVAMDVVPVVFGSGKRYFGNIDGQLLLEDPHVVIQGDRVLHLKFKVRRAGHDA
;
A
#
# COMPACT_ATOMS: atom_id res chain seq x y z
N MET A 1 2.22 -5.45 4.55
CA MET A 1 1.10 -5.19 3.60
C MET A 1 0.35 -3.94 4.08
N HIS A 2 0.08 -2.98 3.20
CA HIS A 2 -0.53 -1.70 3.58
C HIS A 2 -1.56 -1.21 2.55
N ASN A 3 -2.62 -0.55 3.02
CA ASN A 3 -3.51 0.32 2.25
C ASN A 3 -4.42 1.16 3.17
N VAL A 4 -5.04 2.21 2.60
CA VAL A 4 -6.21 2.86 3.19
C VAL A 4 -7.41 1.93 3.02
N VAL A 5 -8.25 1.84 4.05
CA VAL A 5 -9.35 0.87 4.09
C VAL A 5 -10.59 1.46 4.79
N SER A 6 -11.77 1.13 4.28
CA SER A 6 -13.04 1.45 4.93
C SER A 6 -13.22 0.64 6.22
N VAL A 7 -14.10 1.09 7.14
CA VAL A 7 -14.37 0.34 8.39
C VAL A 7 -14.95 -1.04 8.16
N ASP A 8 -15.54 -1.31 6.99
CA ASP A 8 -16.07 -2.61 6.59
C ASP A 8 -15.11 -3.42 5.70
N GLY A 9 -13.84 -2.97 5.58
CA GLY A 9 -12.73 -3.77 5.03
C GLY A 9 -12.52 -3.67 3.53
N PHE A 10 -12.98 -2.61 2.86
CA PHE A 10 -12.80 -2.42 1.42
C PHE A 10 -11.77 -1.32 1.11
N ILE A 11 -11.02 -1.51 0.02
CA ILE A 11 -9.99 -0.60 -0.48
C ILE A 11 -10.42 0.15 -1.77
N ALA A 12 -11.52 -0.26 -2.35
CA ALA A 12 -12.19 0.37 -3.48
C ALA A 12 -13.63 -0.17 -3.59
N ASP A 13 -14.49 0.50 -4.32
CA ASP A 13 -15.82 0.00 -4.68
C ASP A 13 -15.75 -1.09 -5.77
N GLY A 14 -16.91 -1.53 -6.27
CA GLY A 14 -17.01 -2.55 -7.32
C GLY A 14 -16.49 -2.10 -8.70
N ASN A 15 -16.26 -0.80 -8.90
CA ASN A 15 -15.74 -0.19 -10.13
C ASN A 15 -14.27 0.25 -10.00
N ASP A 16 -13.55 -0.24 -8.98
CA ASP A 16 -12.18 0.15 -8.66
C ASP A 16 -12.01 1.63 -8.23
N ALA A 17 -13.12 2.34 -7.92
CA ALA A 17 -13.03 3.71 -7.43
C ALA A 17 -12.75 3.74 -5.92
N VAL A 18 -11.74 4.50 -5.52
CA VAL A 18 -11.36 4.67 -4.10
C VAL A 18 -12.33 5.61 -3.36
N GLY A 19 -13.11 6.41 -4.10
CA GLY A 19 -14.07 7.32 -3.50
C GLY A 19 -13.49 8.18 -2.38
N PRO A 20 -14.18 8.28 -1.22
CA PRO A 20 -13.74 9.13 -0.10
C PRO A 20 -12.63 8.51 0.76
N LEU A 21 -12.06 7.35 0.42
CA LEU A 21 -11.01 6.71 1.23
C LEU A 21 -9.79 7.62 1.41
N HIS A 22 -9.49 8.48 0.44
CA HIS A 22 -8.31 9.33 0.46
C HIS A 22 -8.59 10.78 0.93
N ASP A 23 -9.83 11.10 1.35
CA ASP A 23 -10.19 12.46 1.79
C ASP A 23 -9.40 12.92 3.03
N TRP A 24 -8.97 11.98 3.88
CA TRP A 24 -8.17 12.28 5.05
C TRP A 24 -6.81 12.89 4.73
N TYR A 25 -6.28 12.68 3.53
CA TYR A 25 -5.04 13.33 3.07
C TYR A 25 -5.18 14.85 2.93
N PHE A 26 -6.40 15.38 2.98
CA PHE A 26 -6.71 16.80 2.87
C PHE A 26 -7.45 17.35 4.10
N SER A 27 -7.48 16.59 5.22
CA SER A 27 -8.29 16.93 6.40
C SER A 27 -7.55 17.72 7.48
N GLY A 28 -6.26 17.98 7.30
CA GLY A 28 -5.41 18.66 8.31
C GLY A 28 -4.72 19.90 7.80
N ASP A 29 -3.73 20.34 8.58
CA ASP A 29 -2.91 21.54 8.33
C ASP A 29 -1.42 21.23 8.13
N THR A 30 -0.99 20.01 8.44
CA THR A 30 0.41 19.61 8.37
C THR A 30 0.72 18.97 7.02
N PRO A 31 1.57 19.59 6.18
CA PRO A 31 1.89 19.02 4.88
C PRO A 31 2.68 17.72 5.03
N ILE A 32 2.38 16.72 4.20
CA ILE A 32 3.20 15.54 4.01
C ILE A 32 4.07 15.78 2.79
N THR A 33 5.36 15.95 3.01
CA THR A 33 6.36 15.94 1.94
C THR A 33 7.07 14.59 2.02
N GLY A 34 6.83 13.71 1.08
CA GLY A 34 7.56 12.45 0.94
C GLY A 34 8.84 12.65 0.15
N GLY A 35 9.77 11.70 0.18
CA GLY A 35 11.14 11.73 -0.35
C GLY A 35 11.35 12.11 -1.83
N GLY A 36 10.71 13.13 -2.25
CA GLY A 36 10.79 13.79 -3.56
C GLY A 36 9.67 14.81 -3.62
N ASP A 37 9.96 16.03 -3.20
CA ASP A 37 9.04 17.18 -3.11
C ASP A 37 8.18 17.47 -4.36
N GLN A 38 8.37 16.75 -5.45
CA GLN A 38 7.66 16.97 -6.71
C GLN A 38 6.76 15.82 -7.14
N ARG A 39 6.73 14.68 -6.42
CA ARG A 39 6.03 13.48 -6.90
C ARG A 39 4.51 13.49 -6.64
N TYR A 40 3.99 14.44 -5.86
CA TYR A 40 2.58 14.47 -5.44
C TYR A 40 1.80 15.71 -5.87
N ASP A 41 2.33 16.55 -6.73
CA ASP A 41 1.55 17.65 -7.33
C ASP A 41 0.73 17.14 -8.52
N HIS A 42 -0.19 16.23 -8.27
CA HIS A 42 -1.17 15.81 -9.27
C HIS A 42 -2.34 16.79 -9.43
N SER A 43 -2.37 17.87 -8.68
CA SER A 43 -3.49 18.80 -8.69
C SER A 43 -3.23 20.13 -9.36
N GLY A 44 -2.19 20.28 -10.20
CA GLY A 44 -2.01 21.51 -11.05
C GLY A 44 -2.26 22.84 -10.35
N GLY A 45 -2.17 22.91 -9.02
CA GLY A 45 -2.59 24.06 -8.24
C GLY A 45 -2.32 23.96 -6.73
N GLY A 46 -1.11 23.58 -6.31
CA GLY A 46 -0.56 24.09 -5.05
C GLY A 46 -1.14 23.67 -3.71
N SER A 47 -1.96 22.61 -3.58
CA SER A 47 -2.34 22.08 -2.27
C SER A 47 -1.94 20.62 -2.13
N GLY A 48 -0.65 20.39 -1.84
CA GLY A 48 -0.16 19.06 -1.47
C GLY A 48 -0.95 18.45 -0.31
N PHE A 49 -0.79 17.17 -0.04
CA PHE A 49 -1.45 16.49 1.08
C PHE A 49 -1.20 17.22 2.40
N LYS A 50 -2.28 17.51 3.13
CA LYS A 50 -2.26 18.13 4.46
C LYS A 50 -3.09 17.28 5.40
N VAL A 51 -2.44 16.70 6.37
CA VAL A 51 -3.06 15.80 7.36
C VAL A 51 -2.88 16.33 8.77
N SER A 52 -3.46 15.66 9.77
CA SER A 52 -3.14 15.96 11.17
C SER A 52 -1.65 15.74 11.44
N ARG A 53 -1.10 16.44 12.43
CA ARG A 53 0.31 16.30 12.82
C ARG A 53 0.67 14.84 13.15
N ALA A 54 -0.19 14.14 13.88
CA ALA A 54 0.02 12.74 14.26
C ALA A 54 0.11 11.84 13.00
N SER A 55 -0.78 12.03 12.03
CA SER A 55 -0.73 11.32 10.74
C SER A 55 0.52 11.67 9.95
N ALA A 56 0.93 12.96 9.92
CA ALA A 56 2.10 13.38 9.18
C ALA A 56 3.39 12.73 9.70
N GLU A 57 3.57 12.67 11.03
CA GLU A 57 4.73 12.03 11.66
C GLU A 57 4.79 10.53 11.33
N TYR A 58 3.63 9.83 11.39
CA TYR A 58 3.51 8.43 11.07
C TYR A 58 3.80 8.14 9.59
N VAL A 59 3.13 8.86 8.69
CA VAL A 59 3.20 8.61 7.24
C VAL A 59 4.60 8.91 6.71
N ARG A 60 5.23 10.01 7.12
CA ARG A 60 6.61 10.33 6.72
C ARG A 60 7.57 9.19 7.08
N LYS A 61 7.53 8.76 8.36
CA LYS A 61 8.38 7.66 8.82
C LYS A 61 8.16 6.38 8.03
N MET A 62 6.90 6.06 7.72
CA MET A 62 6.55 4.88 6.93
C MET A 62 7.08 5.02 5.49
N TRP A 63 6.85 6.14 4.83
CA TRP A 63 7.25 6.36 3.43
C TRP A 63 8.77 6.41 3.26
N ASP A 64 9.48 7.08 4.16
CA ASP A 64 10.95 7.14 4.15
C ASP A 64 11.59 5.76 4.32
N GLY A 65 10.93 4.85 5.04
CA GLY A 65 11.39 3.47 5.22
C GLY A 65 11.21 2.56 4.01
N ILE A 66 10.30 2.90 3.07
CA ILE A 66 9.98 2.04 1.93
C ILE A 66 11.03 2.16 0.82
N GLY A 67 11.60 1.02 0.41
CA GLY A 67 12.48 0.92 -0.75
C GLY A 67 11.77 0.44 -2.01
N VAL A 68 10.79 -0.46 -1.85
CA VAL A 68 10.09 -1.10 -2.96
C VAL A 68 8.60 -1.19 -2.69
N ILE A 69 7.78 -0.94 -3.72
CA ILE A 69 6.35 -1.25 -3.72
C ILE A 69 6.12 -2.54 -4.51
N VAL A 70 5.35 -3.47 -3.95
CA VAL A 70 4.80 -4.63 -4.66
C VAL A 70 3.33 -4.41 -4.93
N MET A 71 2.90 -4.49 -6.17
CA MET A 71 1.52 -4.25 -6.60
C MET A 71 1.04 -5.27 -7.62
N GLY A 72 -0.27 -5.45 -7.72
CA GLY A 72 -0.89 -6.24 -8.78
C GLY A 72 -1.03 -5.45 -10.08
N ARG A 73 -1.20 -6.18 -11.20
CA ARG A 73 -1.38 -5.60 -12.53
C ARG A 73 -2.59 -4.67 -12.62
N ASN A 74 -3.68 -4.99 -11.93
CA ASN A 74 -4.88 -4.16 -11.97
C ASN A 74 -4.60 -2.74 -11.45
N LEU A 75 -3.91 -2.64 -10.32
CA LEU A 75 -3.52 -1.33 -9.77
C LEU A 75 -2.53 -0.61 -10.70
N PHE A 76 -1.55 -1.33 -11.26
CA PHE A 76 -0.64 -0.76 -12.24
C PHE A 76 -1.39 -0.13 -13.42
N ASP A 77 -2.35 -0.86 -14.02
CA ASP A 77 -3.12 -0.37 -15.15
C ASP A 77 -4.02 0.82 -14.75
N LEU A 78 -4.64 0.77 -13.54
CA LEU A 78 -5.54 1.81 -13.04
C LEU A 78 -4.84 3.16 -12.85
N VAL A 79 -3.63 3.15 -12.33
CA VAL A 79 -2.84 4.37 -12.05
C VAL A 79 -1.79 4.66 -13.13
N ASN A 80 -1.80 3.92 -14.22
CA ASN A 80 -0.75 3.93 -15.26
C ASN A 80 0.66 3.89 -14.65
N GLY A 81 0.84 3.03 -13.61
CA GLY A 81 2.11 2.94 -12.88
C GLY A 81 2.63 4.27 -12.38
N TRP A 82 1.75 5.21 -12.01
CA TRP A 82 2.10 6.58 -11.59
C TRP A 82 3.07 7.27 -12.57
N GLU A 83 2.86 7.07 -13.87
CA GLU A 83 3.70 7.64 -14.92
C GLU A 83 5.21 7.36 -14.73
N GLY A 84 5.54 6.17 -14.19
CA GLY A 84 6.92 5.77 -13.91
C GLY A 84 7.54 6.33 -12.64
N SER A 85 6.78 7.12 -11.86
CA SER A 85 7.24 7.76 -10.62
C SER A 85 6.39 7.31 -9.44
N PRO A 86 6.77 6.23 -8.71
CA PRO A 86 5.98 5.72 -7.60
C PRO A 86 5.89 6.74 -6.46
N PRO A 87 4.80 6.69 -5.68
CA PRO A 87 4.57 7.62 -4.57
C PRO A 87 5.64 7.55 -3.48
N THR A 88 6.26 6.42 -3.29
CA THR A 88 7.38 6.20 -2.38
C THR A 88 8.23 5.05 -2.89
N GLY A 89 9.43 4.89 -2.32
CA GLY A 89 10.39 3.87 -2.75
C GLY A 89 11.04 4.22 -4.10
N ASP A 90 12.03 3.42 -4.48
CA ASP A 90 12.82 3.64 -5.71
C ASP A 90 12.45 2.64 -6.81
N HIS A 91 11.81 1.53 -6.43
CA HIS A 91 11.44 0.45 -7.34
C HIS A 91 9.99 0.01 -7.13
N VAL A 92 9.39 -0.50 -8.20
CA VAL A 92 8.08 -1.16 -8.17
C VAL A 92 8.21 -2.56 -8.75
N VAL A 93 7.68 -3.56 -8.05
CA VAL A 93 7.51 -4.92 -8.55
C VAL A 93 6.03 -5.14 -8.85
N VAL A 94 5.72 -5.41 -10.11
CA VAL A 94 4.35 -5.65 -10.59
C VAL A 94 4.14 -7.15 -10.76
N VAL A 95 3.25 -7.74 -9.97
CA VAL A 95 2.85 -9.14 -10.14
C VAL A 95 1.88 -9.24 -11.30
N SER A 96 2.30 -9.93 -12.39
CA SER A 96 1.54 -9.96 -13.64
C SER A 96 1.98 -11.08 -14.56
N HIS A 97 1.03 -11.83 -15.10
CA HIS A 97 1.26 -12.76 -16.22
C HIS A 97 1.39 -12.05 -17.58
N ARG A 98 1.09 -10.74 -17.63
CA ARG A 98 1.29 -9.90 -18.81
C ARG A 98 2.61 -9.15 -18.67
N PRO A 99 3.42 -9.02 -19.74
CA PRO A 99 4.69 -8.29 -19.68
C PRO A 99 4.48 -6.78 -19.43
N LYS A 100 5.57 -6.08 -19.17
CA LYS A 100 5.61 -4.61 -19.18
C LYS A 100 5.11 -4.12 -20.54
N PRO A 101 4.22 -3.11 -20.60
CA PRO A 101 3.77 -2.56 -21.88
C PRO A 101 4.94 -2.04 -22.70
N GLU A 102 4.93 -2.32 -24.02
CA GLU A 102 5.99 -1.88 -24.91
C GLU A 102 6.09 -0.35 -24.95
N GLY A 103 7.31 0.17 -24.82
CA GLY A 103 7.57 1.62 -24.81
C GLY A 103 7.13 2.36 -23.58
N TRP A 104 6.46 1.71 -22.61
CA TRP A 104 6.03 2.37 -21.39
C TRP A 104 7.23 2.69 -20.50
N HIS A 105 7.52 3.96 -20.30
CA HIS A 105 8.57 4.51 -19.43
C HIS A 105 9.82 3.61 -19.33
N PRO A 106 10.67 3.53 -20.39
CA PRO A 106 11.81 2.61 -20.46
C PRO A 106 12.80 2.78 -19.30
N GLU A 107 12.93 4.02 -18.79
CA GLU A 107 13.83 4.42 -17.69
C GLU A 107 13.26 4.12 -16.30
N ALA A 108 11.95 3.85 -16.18
CA ALA A 108 11.31 3.63 -14.90
C ALA A 108 11.71 2.28 -14.27
N SER A 109 12.02 2.30 -12.98
CA SER A 109 12.45 1.14 -12.18
C SER A 109 11.29 0.21 -11.84
N TYR A 110 10.62 -0.33 -12.86
CA TYR A 110 9.47 -1.24 -12.75
C TYR A 110 9.83 -2.64 -13.24
N HIS A 111 9.61 -3.64 -12.39
CA HIS A 111 9.96 -5.04 -12.60
C HIS A 111 8.69 -5.88 -12.64
N PHE A 112 8.44 -6.57 -13.76
CA PHE A 112 7.26 -7.42 -13.94
C PHE A 112 7.64 -8.87 -13.65
N VAL A 113 6.89 -9.52 -12.76
CA VAL A 113 7.12 -10.88 -12.29
C VAL A 113 5.80 -11.63 -12.26
N ASP A 114 5.74 -12.84 -12.73
CA ASP A 114 4.51 -13.64 -12.90
C ASP A 114 4.16 -14.54 -11.72
N ASP A 115 5.00 -14.58 -10.70
CA ASP A 115 4.82 -15.37 -9.48
C ASP A 115 4.96 -14.51 -8.21
N VAL A 116 4.07 -14.70 -7.22
CA VAL A 116 4.03 -13.88 -6.01
C VAL A 116 5.25 -14.09 -5.11
N ALA A 117 5.77 -15.32 -5.01
CA ALA A 117 6.94 -15.61 -4.18
C ALA A 117 8.21 -15.04 -4.82
N ALA A 118 8.36 -15.22 -6.12
CA ALA A 118 9.46 -14.62 -6.89
C ALA A 118 9.42 -13.09 -6.83
N ALA A 119 8.23 -12.49 -6.87
CA ALA A 119 8.06 -11.04 -6.74
C ALA A 119 8.54 -10.53 -5.37
N VAL A 120 8.24 -11.24 -4.27
CA VAL A 120 8.73 -10.88 -2.93
C VAL A 120 10.25 -11.04 -2.83
N VAL A 121 10.82 -12.10 -3.38
CA VAL A 121 12.29 -12.29 -3.42
C VAL A 121 12.93 -11.11 -4.17
N ARG A 122 12.43 -10.81 -5.37
CA ARG A 122 12.94 -9.69 -6.17
C ARG A 122 12.79 -8.34 -5.45
N ALA A 123 11.67 -8.11 -4.79
CA ALA A 123 11.43 -6.88 -4.04
C ALA A 123 12.43 -6.72 -2.87
N LYS A 124 12.71 -7.80 -2.12
CA LYS A 124 13.69 -7.79 -1.03
C LYS A 124 15.11 -7.51 -1.53
N GLU A 125 15.51 -8.10 -2.65
CA GLU A 125 16.81 -7.79 -3.28
C GLU A 125 16.97 -6.32 -3.62
N LEU A 126 15.92 -5.72 -4.19
CA LEU A 126 15.91 -4.31 -4.60
C LEU A 126 15.82 -3.34 -3.41
N ALA A 127 15.10 -3.71 -2.36
CA ALA A 127 14.91 -2.87 -1.18
C ALA A 127 16.18 -2.75 -0.33
N GLY A 128 17.06 -3.77 -0.34
CA GLY A 128 18.21 -3.84 0.56
C GLY A 128 17.77 -3.86 2.02
N GLU A 129 18.21 -2.88 2.80
CA GLU A 129 17.86 -2.74 4.22
C GLU A 129 16.51 -2.05 4.47
N ARG A 130 15.85 -1.56 3.41
CA ARG A 130 14.57 -0.86 3.51
C ARG A 130 13.39 -1.81 3.43
N ASP A 131 12.23 -1.31 3.80
CA ASP A 131 10.99 -2.06 3.79
C ASP A 131 10.46 -2.31 2.37
N VAL A 132 9.79 -3.46 2.21
CA VAL A 132 8.97 -3.77 1.04
C VAL A 132 7.51 -3.52 1.39
N ALA A 133 6.89 -2.53 0.75
CA ALA A 133 5.47 -2.24 0.87
C ALA A 133 4.66 -3.08 -0.12
N VAL A 134 3.85 -4.00 0.37
CA VAL A 134 2.93 -4.79 -0.44
C VAL A 134 1.56 -4.12 -0.41
N ASN A 135 1.01 -3.76 -1.57
CA ASN A 135 -0.36 -3.26 -1.65
C ASN A 135 -1.38 -4.35 -1.28
N ALA A 136 -2.39 -3.96 -0.51
CA ALA A 136 -3.51 -4.84 -0.16
C ALA A 136 -4.35 -5.23 -1.39
N GLY A 137 -5.32 -6.11 -1.21
CA GLY A 137 -6.13 -6.70 -2.27
C GLY A 137 -5.64 -8.09 -2.66
N ASP A 138 -5.99 -8.58 -3.85
CA ASP A 138 -5.77 -9.98 -4.24
C ASP A 138 -4.30 -10.41 -4.22
N VAL A 139 -3.38 -9.58 -4.73
CA VAL A 139 -1.94 -9.90 -4.70
C VAL A 139 -1.41 -9.87 -3.27
N GLY A 140 -1.77 -8.85 -2.48
CA GLY A 140 -1.39 -8.79 -1.08
C GLY A 140 -1.91 -9.98 -0.28
N ALA A 141 -3.14 -10.42 -0.55
CA ALA A 141 -3.75 -11.60 0.06
C ALA A 141 -2.99 -12.89 -0.28
N GLN A 142 -2.59 -13.09 -1.53
CA GLN A 142 -1.79 -14.24 -1.94
C GLN A 142 -0.42 -14.25 -1.25
N ILE A 143 0.26 -13.10 -1.17
CA ILE A 143 1.55 -12.96 -0.48
C ILE A 143 1.39 -13.23 1.03
N LEU A 144 0.30 -12.74 1.64
CA LEU A 144 -0.02 -12.98 3.04
C LEU A 144 -0.33 -14.46 3.31
N ALA A 145 -1.14 -15.10 2.47
CA ALA A 145 -1.46 -16.52 2.56
C ALA A 145 -0.22 -17.42 2.38
N ALA A 146 0.75 -16.98 1.58
CA ALA A 146 2.05 -17.65 1.44
C ALA A 146 2.99 -17.47 2.66
N GLY A 147 2.57 -16.73 3.70
CA GLY A 147 3.40 -16.47 4.90
C GLY A 147 4.56 -15.50 4.66
N LEU A 148 4.48 -14.68 3.61
CA LEU A 148 5.54 -13.77 3.18
C LEU A 148 5.32 -12.31 3.62
N VAL A 149 4.29 -12.05 4.45
CA VAL A 149 4.01 -10.75 5.07
C VAL A 149 4.38 -10.82 6.55
N ASP A 150 5.19 -9.89 7.01
CA ASP A 150 5.58 -9.77 8.43
C ASP A 150 4.62 -8.86 9.20
N GLU A 151 4.07 -7.83 8.54
CA GLU A 151 3.26 -6.80 9.16
C GLU A 151 2.06 -6.41 8.27
N VAL A 152 0.89 -6.25 8.89
CA VAL A 152 -0.32 -5.68 8.27
C VAL A 152 -0.50 -4.27 8.82
N ALA A 153 -0.55 -3.27 7.94
CA ALA A 153 -0.75 -1.87 8.27
C ALA A 153 -2.04 -1.36 7.59
N MET A 154 -2.94 -0.81 8.36
CA MET A 154 -4.26 -0.37 7.90
C MET A 154 -4.47 1.10 8.28
N ASP A 155 -4.77 1.94 7.29
CA ASP A 155 -5.26 3.29 7.51
C ASP A 155 -6.79 3.27 7.42
N VAL A 156 -7.44 2.99 8.56
CA VAL A 156 -8.89 2.80 8.63
C VAL A 156 -9.60 4.16 8.63
N VAL A 157 -10.47 4.38 7.66
CA VAL A 157 -11.23 5.62 7.51
C VAL A 157 -12.72 5.41 7.77
N PRO A 158 -13.48 6.42 8.25
CA PRO A 158 -14.89 6.32 8.62
C PRO A 158 -15.81 6.30 7.38
N VAL A 159 -15.62 5.30 6.53
CA VAL A 159 -16.36 5.06 5.29
C VAL A 159 -16.89 3.62 5.30
N VAL A 160 -18.09 3.41 4.80
CA VAL A 160 -18.70 2.10 4.57
C VAL A 160 -19.02 1.96 3.09
N PHE A 161 -18.49 0.94 2.44
CA PHE A 161 -18.78 0.66 1.04
C PHE A 161 -19.89 -0.39 0.86
N GLY A 162 -20.04 -1.31 1.79
CA GLY A 162 -20.97 -2.44 1.69
C GLY A 162 -20.53 -3.53 0.71
N SER A 163 -19.83 -3.18 -0.36
CA SER A 163 -19.26 -4.10 -1.35
C SER A 163 -18.09 -3.45 -2.08
N GLY A 164 -17.23 -4.27 -2.70
CA GLY A 164 -16.06 -3.77 -3.45
C GLY A 164 -14.85 -4.67 -3.35
N LYS A 165 -13.68 -4.09 -3.54
CA LYS A 165 -12.38 -4.75 -3.41
C LYS A 165 -12.00 -4.88 -1.93
N ARG A 166 -11.83 -6.10 -1.43
CA ARG A 166 -11.49 -6.36 -0.04
C ARG A 166 -10.00 -6.10 0.23
N TYR A 167 -9.69 -5.54 1.40
CA TYR A 167 -8.31 -5.36 1.86
C TYR A 167 -7.53 -6.68 1.88
N PHE A 168 -8.13 -7.75 2.42
CA PHE A 168 -7.53 -9.08 2.47
C PHE A 168 -7.87 -9.96 1.27
N GLY A 169 -8.42 -9.40 0.18
CA GLY A 169 -8.82 -10.18 -0.99
C GLY A 169 -9.73 -11.35 -0.62
N ASN A 170 -9.47 -12.52 -1.20
CA ASN A 170 -10.18 -13.77 -0.93
C ASN A 170 -9.26 -14.75 -0.19
N ILE A 171 -8.95 -14.47 1.08
CA ILE A 171 -8.19 -15.41 1.92
C ILE A 171 -9.13 -16.51 2.40
N ASP A 172 -8.74 -17.76 2.17
CA ASP A 172 -9.42 -18.93 2.72
C ASP A 172 -8.91 -19.22 4.14
N GLY A 173 -9.87 -19.43 5.08
CA GLY A 173 -9.57 -19.78 6.45
C GLY A 173 -9.30 -18.58 7.37
N GLN A 174 -8.69 -18.87 8.51
CA GLN A 174 -8.36 -17.88 9.54
C GLN A 174 -6.86 -17.61 9.58
N LEU A 175 -6.51 -16.33 9.69
CA LEU A 175 -5.15 -15.89 9.92
C LEU A 175 -5.14 -15.02 11.18
N LEU A 176 -4.26 -15.35 12.12
CA LEU A 176 -4.15 -14.61 13.37
C LEU A 176 -3.11 -13.51 13.25
N LEU A 177 -3.47 -12.32 13.70
CA LEU A 177 -2.58 -11.20 13.92
C LEU A 177 -2.29 -11.08 15.41
N GLU A 178 -1.16 -10.48 15.78
CA GLU A 178 -0.89 -10.07 17.15
C GLU A 178 -1.71 -8.81 17.48
N ASP A 179 -1.72 -8.41 18.76
CA ASP A 179 -2.31 -7.12 19.16
C ASP A 179 -1.64 -5.97 18.40
N PRO A 180 -2.37 -4.89 18.10
CA PRO A 180 -1.80 -3.78 17.37
C PRO A 180 -0.67 -3.12 18.19
N HIS A 181 0.52 -3.03 17.61
CA HIS A 181 1.67 -2.35 18.21
C HIS A 181 1.79 -0.88 17.77
N VAL A 182 1.01 -0.45 16.79
CA VAL A 182 0.79 0.94 16.41
C VAL A 182 -0.70 1.21 16.39
N VAL A 183 -1.13 2.23 17.15
CA VAL A 183 -2.49 2.76 17.16
C VAL A 183 -2.37 4.27 17.22
N ILE A 184 -2.59 4.97 16.10
CA ILE A 184 -2.48 6.41 16.01
C ILE A 184 -3.78 6.95 15.41
N GLN A 185 -4.45 7.83 16.16
CA GLN A 185 -5.62 8.53 15.67
C GLN A 185 -5.20 9.83 14.97
N GLY A 186 -5.52 9.93 13.70
CA GLY A 186 -5.48 11.16 12.92
C GLY A 186 -6.87 11.77 12.72
N ASP A 187 -6.94 12.83 11.93
CA ASP A 187 -8.22 13.40 11.51
C ASP A 187 -8.80 12.52 10.41
N ARG A 188 -10.00 11.96 10.65
CA ARG A 188 -10.72 11.04 9.75
C ARG A 188 -9.96 9.77 9.36
N VAL A 189 -8.95 9.35 10.16
CA VAL A 189 -8.19 8.11 9.94
C VAL A 189 -7.70 7.55 11.26
N LEU A 190 -7.65 6.22 11.35
CA LEU A 190 -7.01 5.46 12.41
C LEU A 190 -5.92 4.59 11.81
N HIS A 191 -4.65 4.89 12.12
CA HIS A 191 -3.51 4.10 11.68
C HIS A 191 -3.27 2.94 12.62
N LEU A 192 -3.28 1.72 12.08
CA LEU A 192 -3.08 0.48 12.82
C LEU A 192 -1.95 -0.33 12.17
N LYS A 193 -1.11 -0.96 13.00
CA LYS A 193 -0.14 -1.96 12.56
C LYS A 193 -0.19 -3.19 13.44
N PHE A 194 -0.19 -4.35 12.81
CA PHE A 194 -0.25 -5.67 13.44
C PHE A 194 0.88 -6.53 12.90
N LYS A 195 1.55 -7.27 13.77
CA LYS A 195 2.42 -8.36 13.31
C LYS A 195 1.58 -9.57 12.91
N VAL A 196 2.03 -10.25 11.86
CA VAL A 196 1.41 -11.52 11.44
C VAL A 196 1.94 -12.62 12.36
N ARG A 197 1.03 -13.35 13.02
CA ARG A 197 1.41 -14.47 13.85
C ARG A 197 1.87 -15.65 12.98
N ARG A 198 3.11 -16.06 13.16
CA ARG A 198 3.65 -17.23 12.44
C ARG A 198 3.14 -18.52 13.11
N ALA A 199 2.64 -19.45 12.30
CA ALA A 199 2.27 -20.77 12.80
C ALA A 199 3.53 -21.45 13.39
N GLY A 200 3.50 -21.79 14.69
CA GLY A 200 4.58 -22.53 15.35
C GLY A 200 5.28 -21.84 16.53
N HIS A 201 4.76 -20.76 17.10
CA HIS A 201 5.39 -20.07 18.25
C HIS A 201 4.58 -20.20 19.56
N ASP A 202 3.59 -21.08 19.63
CA ASP A 202 2.90 -21.45 20.86
C ASP A 202 3.16 -22.93 21.16
N ALA A 203 4.31 -23.24 21.78
CA ALA A 203 4.57 -24.47 22.50
C ALA A 203 5.17 -24.12 23.87
#